data_0f0d3f89a3044085bdcaa9997f90ff09
#
_entry.id   0f0d3f89a3044085bdcaa9997f90ff09
#
_cell.length_a   1.000
_cell.length_b   1.000
_cell.length_c   1.000
_cell.angle_alpha   90.00
_cell.angle_beta   90.00
_cell.angle_gamma   90.00
#
_symmetry.space_group_name_H-M   'P 1'
#
loop_
_entity.id
_entity.type
_entity.pdbx_description
1 polymer ?
#
loop_
_entity_poly.entity_id
_entity_poly.type
_entity_poly.pdbx_seq_one_letter_code
_entity_poly.pdbx_strand_id
1 'polypeptide(L)'
;MPLAFELRPAVKADVAFCWPIYRDAVQPLMANWNEAEHQRLVEQAVRHPGTSILCLDKADRGWVEVSESRHAVELKQLFVLAAARNNGLGTSFLNWMKERADRKRKDLLLEVLTNSPARSLCDRLGFKAVTTANDKVTMRY
;
A
#
# COMPACT_ATOMS: atom_id res chain seq x y z
N MET A 1 -18.32 2.65 -11.17
CA MET A 1 -18.50 1.57 -10.17
C MET A 1 -17.16 1.18 -9.58
N PRO A 2 -17.05 1.09 -8.26
CA PRO A 2 -15.81 0.58 -7.66
C PRO A 2 -15.60 -0.89 -8.02
N LEU A 3 -14.35 -1.28 -8.15
CA LEU A 3 -14.01 -2.68 -8.42
C LEU A 3 -14.26 -3.52 -7.17
N ALA A 4 -14.81 -4.71 -7.39
CA ALA A 4 -15.02 -5.70 -6.33
C ALA A 4 -13.71 -6.47 -6.14
N PHE A 5 -12.97 -6.16 -5.11
CA PHE A 5 -11.74 -6.86 -4.77
C PHE A 5 -11.94 -7.70 -3.51
N GLU A 6 -11.05 -8.64 -3.30
CA GLU A 6 -11.00 -9.45 -2.09
C GLU A 6 -9.61 -9.37 -1.48
N LEU A 7 -9.54 -9.55 -0.16
CA LEU A 7 -8.29 -9.62 0.58
C LEU A 7 -8.15 -11.02 1.17
N ARG A 8 -6.99 -11.65 0.96
CA ARG A 8 -6.67 -12.89 1.67
C ARG A 8 -5.41 -12.66 2.51
N PRO A 9 -5.31 -13.25 3.71
CA PRO A 9 -4.11 -13.11 4.53
C PRO A 9 -2.87 -13.57 3.76
N ALA A 10 -1.79 -12.81 3.84
CA ALA A 10 -0.53 -13.20 3.24
C ALA A 10 0.11 -14.32 4.06
N VAL A 11 0.76 -15.25 3.38
CA VAL A 11 1.54 -16.31 4.01
C VAL A 11 2.98 -16.24 3.50
N LYS A 12 3.90 -16.95 4.15
CA LYS A 12 5.33 -16.89 3.84
C LYS A 12 5.63 -17.13 2.35
N ALA A 13 4.89 -18.03 1.71
CA ALA A 13 5.08 -18.32 0.29
C ALA A 13 4.78 -17.13 -0.62
N ASP A 14 4.05 -16.13 -0.13
CA ASP A 14 3.68 -14.95 -0.90
C ASP A 14 4.85 -13.96 -1.08
N VAL A 15 5.98 -14.14 -0.42
CA VAL A 15 7.17 -13.32 -0.64
C VAL A 15 7.56 -13.33 -2.11
N ALA A 16 7.47 -14.49 -2.77
CA ALA A 16 7.80 -14.62 -4.18
C ALA A 16 6.91 -13.76 -5.09
N PHE A 17 5.67 -13.51 -4.67
CA PHE A 17 4.76 -12.62 -5.37
C PHE A 17 5.01 -11.15 -4.99
N CYS A 18 5.17 -10.88 -3.71
CA CYS A 18 5.26 -9.51 -3.19
C CYS A 18 6.57 -8.81 -3.53
N TRP A 19 7.68 -9.52 -3.49
CA TRP A 19 9.00 -8.94 -3.66
C TRP A 19 9.20 -8.27 -5.03
N PRO A 20 8.93 -8.94 -6.16
CA PRO A 20 9.13 -8.31 -7.47
C PRO A 20 8.28 -7.06 -7.66
N ILE A 21 7.04 -7.08 -7.15
CA ILE A 21 6.13 -5.93 -7.27
C ILE A 21 6.69 -4.72 -6.50
N TYR A 22 7.15 -4.97 -5.27
CA TYR A 22 7.77 -3.94 -4.44
C TYR A 22 9.03 -3.40 -5.12
N ARG A 23 9.94 -4.28 -5.55
CA ARG A 23 11.19 -3.89 -6.17
C ARG A 23 10.94 -3.02 -7.42
N ASP A 24 10.04 -3.44 -8.29
CA ASP A 24 9.74 -2.72 -9.52
C ASP A 24 9.16 -1.33 -9.27
N ALA A 25 8.42 -1.16 -8.17
CA ALA A 25 7.82 0.12 -7.82
C ALA A 25 8.79 1.04 -7.07
N VAL A 26 9.63 0.51 -6.21
CA VAL A 26 10.44 1.30 -5.27
C VAL A 26 11.86 1.56 -5.76
N GLN A 27 12.51 0.56 -6.36
CA GLN A 27 13.89 0.68 -6.80
C GLN A 27 14.14 1.90 -7.70
N PRO A 28 13.30 2.18 -8.71
CA PRO A 28 13.51 3.34 -9.58
C PRO A 28 13.44 4.69 -8.85
N LEU A 29 12.84 4.73 -7.67
CA LEU A 29 12.64 5.95 -6.88
C LEU A 29 13.73 6.18 -5.83
N MET A 30 14.64 5.21 -5.66
CA MET A 30 15.65 5.25 -4.61
C MET A 30 17.01 5.61 -5.19
N ALA A 31 17.68 6.59 -4.58
CA ALA A 31 19.03 6.98 -4.98
C ALA A 31 20.07 5.92 -4.57
N ASN A 32 19.90 5.34 -3.39
CA ASN A 32 20.80 4.31 -2.86
C ASN A 32 19.98 3.06 -2.59
N TRP A 33 20.13 2.06 -3.46
CA TRP A 33 19.36 0.83 -3.35
C TRP A 33 20.22 -0.27 -2.73
N ASN A 34 19.76 -0.84 -1.62
CA ASN A 34 20.36 -2.03 -1.01
C ASN A 34 19.33 -3.16 -1.11
N GLU A 35 19.54 -4.05 -2.08
CA GLU A 35 18.56 -5.10 -2.39
C GLU A 35 18.32 -6.04 -1.22
N ALA A 36 19.38 -6.47 -0.53
CA ALA A 36 19.24 -7.40 0.60
C ALA A 36 18.44 -6.78 1.75
N GLU A 37 18.64 -5.49 2.02
CA GLU A 37 17.92 -4.78 3.06
C GLU A 37 16.43 -4.66 2.73
N HIS A 38 16.11 -4.28 1.48
CA HIS A 38 14.72 -4.16 1.04
C HIS A 38 14.03 -5.52 0.96
N GLN A 39 14.74 -6.56 0.56
CA GLN A 39 14.20 -7.90 0.53
C GLN A 39 13.82 -8.38 1.94
N ARG A 40 14.66 -8.12 2.94
CA ARG A 40 14.34 -8.42 4.33
C ARG A 40 13.12 -7.65 4.82
N LEU A 41 13.01 -6.39 4.40
CA LEU A 41 11.86 -5.56 4.75
C LEU A 41 10.56 -6.17 4.24
N VAL A 42 10.54 -6.64 2.99
CA VAL A 42 9.37 -7.31 2.41
C VAL A 42 9.08 -8.64 3.10
N GLU A 43 10.11 -9.42 3.41
CA GLU A 43 9.93 -10.67 4.15
C GLU A 43 9.28 -10.44 5.50
N GLN A 44 9.69 -9.40 6.22
CA GLN A 44 9.08 -9.02 7.49
C GLN A 44 7.65 -8.52 7.32
N ALA A 45 7.41 -7.70 6.29
CA ALA A 45 6.08 -7.17 6.02
C ALA A 45 5.07 -8.30 5.73
N VAL A 46 5.49 -9.32 4.96
CA VAL A 46 4.61 -10.45 4.64
C VAL A 46 4.22 -11.25 5.90
N ARG A 47 5.06 -11.25 6.92
CA ARG A 47 4.76 -11.93 8.19
C ARG A 47 3.86 -11.12 9.12
N HIS A 48 3.66 -9.83 8.83
CA HIS A 48 2.84 -8.98 9.69
C HIS A 48 1.36 -9.41 9.58
N PRO A 49 0.62 -9.49 10.72
CA PRO A 49 -0.79 -9.93 10.69
C PRO A 49 -1.71 -9.08 9.83
N GLY A 50 -1.34 -7.80 9.61
CA GLY A 50 -2.12 -6.88 8.79
C GLY A 50 -1.82 -6.92 7.32
N THR A 51 -0.99 -7.88 6.85
CA THR A 51 -0.63 -7.98 5.45
C THR A 51 -1.56 -8.94 4.73
N SER A 52 -2.10 -8.49 3.60
CA SER A 52 -3.04 -9.25 2.78
C SER A 52 -2.66 -9.16 1.31
N ILE A 53 -3.00 -10.20 0.57
CA ILE A 53 -2.92 -10.19 -0.87
C ILE A 53 -4.22 -9.61 -1.43
N LEU A 54 -4.09 -8.66 -2.33
CA LEU A 54 -5.19 -7.98 -2.97
C LEU A 54 -5.56 -8.74 -4.23
N CYS A 55 -6.76 -9.32 -4.25
CA CYS A 55 -7.21 -10.19 -5.32
C CYS A 55 -8.34 -9.53 -6.11
N LEU A 56 -8.35 -9.75 -7.40
CA LEU A 56 -9.42 -9.29 -8.30
C LEU A 56 -9.68 -10.39 -9.31
N ASP A 57 -10.96 -10.78 -9.47
CA ASP A 57 -11.36 -11.85 -10.39
C ASP A 57 -10.60 -13.16 -10.12
N LYS A 58 -10.45 -13.50 -8.83
CA LYS A 58 -9.78 -14.73 -8.36
C LYS A 58 -8.30 -14.80 -8.70
N ALA A 59 -7.67 -13.66 -9.00
CA ALA A 59 -6.24 -13.60 -9.28
C ALA A 59 -5.56 -12.61 -8.35
N ASP A 60 -4.33 -12.94 -7.94
CA ASP A 60 -3.51 -12.06 -7.11
C ASP A 60 -3.06 -10.86 -7.95
N ARG A 61 -3.37 -9.64 -7.51
CA ARG A 61 -3.09 -8.42 -8.27
C ARG A 61 -2.19 -7.44 -7.52
N GLY A 62 -2.04 -7.61 -6.23
CA GLY A 62 -1.23 -6.74 -5.42
C GLY A 62 -1.18 -7.18 -3.98
N TRP A 63 -0.61 -6.34 -3.12
CA TRP A 63 -0.55 -6.63 -1.70
C TRP A 63 -0.56 -5.36 -0.88
N VAL A 64 -1.04 -5.47 0.34
CA VAL A 64 -1.23 -4.34 1.24
C VAL A 64 -0.78 -4.74 2.65
N GLU A 65 -0.30 -3.76 3.39
CA GLU A 65 -0.03 -3.93 4.83
C GLU A 65 -0.75 -2.81 5.57
N VAL A 66 -1.61 -3.17 6.50
CA VAL A 66 -2.43 -2.25 7.28
C VAL A 66 -2.16 -2.48 8.76
N SER A 67 -1.97 -1.41 9.50
CA SER A 67 -1.86 -1.43 10.96
C SER A 67 -2.99 -0.57 11.52
N GLU A 68 -3.44 -0.91 12.70
CA GLU A 68 -4.50 -0.14 13.35
C GLU A 68 -4.12 0.14 14.79
N SER A 69 -4.23 1.40 15.20
CA SER A 69 -4.09 1.82 16.57
C SER A 69 -5.43 2.31 17.10
N ARG A 70 -5.44 2.81 18.32
CA ARG A 70 -6.65 3.36 18.94
C ARG A 70 -7.21 4.55 18.15
N HIS A 71 -6.34 5.36 17.55
CA HIS A 71 -6.71 6.63 16.92
C HIS A 71 -6.63 6.63 15.40
N ALA A 72 -5.89 5.69 14.81
CA ALA A 72 -5.62 5.73 13.38
C ALA A 72 -5.58 4.34 12.75
N VAL A 73 -5.99 4.29 11.49
CA VAL A 73 -5.71 3.17 10.60
C VAL A 73 -4.56 3.64 9.72
N GLU A 74 -3.49 2.86 9.64
CA GLU A 74 -2.32 3.19 8.85
C GLU A 74 -2.15 2.21 7.70
N LEU A 75 -2.09 2.72 6.49
CA LEU A 75 -1.73 1.94 5.32
C LEU A 75 -0.21 2.02 5.16
N LYS A 76 0.47 0.93 5.49
CA LYS A 76 1.93 0.86 5.47
C LYS A 76 2.46 0.55 4.07
N GLN A 77 1.79 -0.32 3.35
CA GLN A 77 2.20 -0.76 2.02
C GLN A 77 0.97 -0.92 1.14
N LEU A 78 1.10 -0.49 -0.11
CA LEU A 78 0.10 -0.74 -1.15
C LEU A 78 0.84 -0.85 -2.48
N PHE A 79 0.87 -2.04 -3.04
CA PHE A 79 1.52 -2.30 -4.32
C PHE A 79 0.61 -3.11 -5.22
N VAL A 80 0.52 -2.71 -6.48
CA VAL A 80 -0.32 -3.35 -7.48
C VAL A 80 0.57 -3.77 -8.65
N LEU A 81 0.32 -4.97 -9.19
CA LEU A 81 1.01 -5.45 -10.39
C LEU A 81 0.89 -4.42 -11.52
N ALA A 82 1.97 -4.25 -12.28
CA ALA A 82 1.99 -3.30 -13.38
C ALA A 82 0.84 -3.56 -14.37
N ALA A 83 0.58 -4.84 -14.68
CA ALA A 83 -0.50 -5.22 -15.57
C ALA A 83 -1.90 -4.91 -15.04
N ALA A 84 -2.04 -4.71 -13.74
CA ALA A 84 -3.31 -4.39 -13.08
C ALA A 84 -3.45 -2.91 -12.73
N ARG A 85 -2.45 -2.09 -13.03
CA ARG A 85 -2.49 -0.64 -12.78
C ARG A 85 -3.40 0.04 -13.79
N ASN A 86 -3.84 1.25 -13.45
CA ASN A 86 -4.68 2.10 -14.30
C ASN A 86 -6.08 1.53 -14.59
N ASN A 87 -6.50 0.52 -13.85
CA ASN A 87 -7.86 -0.01 -13.92
C ASN A 87 -8.73 0.36 -12.71
N GLY A 88 -8.21 1.22 -11.83
CA GLY A 88 -8.95 1.69 -10.66
C GLY A 88 -8.85 0.82 -9.41
N LEU A 89 -8.03 -0.22 -9.41
CA LEU A 89 -7.91 -1.10 -8.24
C LEU A 89 -7.36 -0.38 -7.01
N GLY A 90 -6.30 0.40 -7.17
CA GLY A 90 -5.74 1.19 -6.07
C GLY A 90 -6.74 2.20 -5.54
N THR A 91 -7.45 2.89 -6.43
CA THR A 91 -8.50 3.84 -6.07
C THR A 91 -9.63 3.16 -5.29
N SER A 92 -10.09 2.00 -5.76
CA SER A 92 -11.15 1.24 -5.08
C SER A 92 -10.71 0.81 -3.69
N PHE A 93 -9.49 0.35 -3.55
CA PHE A 93 -8.95 -0.05 -2.24
C PHE A 93 -8.83 1.16 -1.30
N LEU A 94 -8.29 2.28 -1.75
CA LEU A 94 -8.16 3.48 -0.92
C LEU A 94 -9.52 4.03 -0.50
N ASN A 95 -10.50 4.03 -1.39
CA ASN A 95 -11.87 4.45 -1.04
C ASN A 95 -12.49 3.52 0.00
N TRP A 96 -12.26 2.22 -0.12
CA TRP A 96 -12.72 1.25 0.88
C TRP A 96 -12.07 1.52 2.25
N MET A 97 -10.77 1.85 2.26
CA MET A 97 -10.07 2.20 3.51
C MET A 97 -10.62 3.48 4.13
N LYS A 98 -10.95 4.47 3.31
CA LYS A 98 -11.56 5.72 3.78
C LYS A 98 -12.89 5.46 4.47
N GLU A 99 -13.75 4.64 3.87
CA GLU A 99 -15.03 4.27 4.46
C GLU A 99 -14.85 3.52 5.77
N ARG A 100 -13.87 2.61 5.82
CA ARG A 100 -13.57 1.84 7.02
C ARG A 100 -13.10 2.75 8.16
N ALA A 101 -12.21 3.69 7.87
CA ALA A 101 -11.73 4.65 8.86
C ALA A 101 -12.87 5.54 9.37
N ASP A 102 -13.72 6.03 8.46
CA ASP A 102 -14.88 6.85 8.81
C ASP A 102 -15.83 6.11 9.75
N ARG A 103 -16.14 4.85 9.46
CA ARG A 103 -17.01 4.05 10.32
C ARG A 103 -16.43 3.83 11.70
N LYS A 104 -15.12 3.74 11.80
CA LYS A 104 -14.42 3.55 13.07
C LYS A 104 -14.10 4.87 13.76
N ARG A 105 -14.38 6.00 13.12
CA ARG A 105 -14.05 7.35 13.61
C ARG A 105 -12.56 7.49 13.92
N LYS A 106 -11.74 6.98 13.00
CA LYS A 106 -10.29 7.04 13.07
C LYS A 106 -9.73 7.81 11.89
N ASP A 107 -8.55 8.39 12.08
CA ASP A 107 -7.80 8.95 10.96
C ASP A 107 -7.27 7.81 10.09
N LEU A 108 -7.15 8.08 8.80
CA LEU A 108 -6.47 7.20 7.87
C LEU A 108 -5.14 7.86 7.48
N LEU A 109 -4.04 7.19 7.78
CA LEU A 109 -2.69 7.66 7.50
C LEU A 109 -2.02 6.74 6.49
N LEU A 110 -1.18 7.32 5.64
CA LEU A 110 -0.32 6.55 4.75
C LEU A 110 0.99 7.30 4.51
N GLU A 111 2.01 6.57 4.08
CA GLU A 111 3.28 7.16 3.66
C GLU A 111 3.52 6.85 2.19
N VAL A 112 4.01 7.85 1.45
CA VAL A 112 4.44 7.68 0.06
C VAL A 112 5.80 8.33 -0.11
N LEU A 113 6.62 7.81 -1.04
CA LEU A 113 7.85 8.46 -1.43
C LEU A 113 7.50 9.80 -2.09
N THR A 114 8.27 10.85 -1.81
CA THR A 114 7.97 12.20 -2.31
C THR A 114 7.91 12.27 -3.83
N ASN A 115 8.67 11.42 -4.52
CA ASN A 115 8.73 11.36 -5.98
C ASN A 115 7.86 10.26 -6.58
N SER A 116 7.00 9.63 -5.79
CA SER A 116 6.13 8.55 -6.27
C SER A 116 4.90 9.09 -7.01
N PRO A 117 4.52 8.46 -8.13
CA PRO A 117 3.26 8.79 -8.79
C PRO A 117 2.03 8.59 -7.89
N ALA A 118 2.14 7.72 -6.87
CA ALA A 118 1.06 7.49 -5.92
C ALA A 118 0.66 8.74 -5.15
N ARG A 119 1.57 9.70 -5.00
CA ARG A 119 1.26 10.96 -4.32
C ARG A 119 0.14 11.73 -5.01
N SER A 120 0.17 11.81 -6.35
CA SER A 120 -0.89 12.46 -7.12
C SER A 120 -2.24 11.80 -6.92
N LEU A 121 -2.25 10.46 -6.89
CA LEU A 121 -3.48 9.71 -6.64
C LEU A 121 -4.04 10.04 -5.25
N CYS A 122 -3.18 10.06 -4.24
CA CYS A 122 -3.61 10.38 -2.87
C CYS A 122 -4.14 11.81 -2.77
N ASP A 123 -3.48 12.77 -3.43
CA ASP A 123 -3.96 14.15 -3.47
C ASP A 123 -5.37 14.21 -4.07
N ARG A 124 -5.59 13.54 -5.20
CA ARG A 124 -6.90 13.52 -5.86
C ARG A 124 -7.99 12.88 -4.99
N LEU A 125 -7.63 11.93 -4.14
CA LEU A 125 -8.58 11.26 -3.26
C LEU A 125 -8.82 12.00 -1.94
N GLY A 126 -8.23 13.18 -1.78
CA GLY A 126 -8.48 14.03 -0.62
C GLY A 126 -7.50 13.88 0.54
N PHE A 127 -6.44 13.11 0.36
CA PHE A 127 -5.38 13.02 1.38
C PHE A 127 -4.56 14.31 1.39
N LYS A 128 -4.14 14.73 2.58
CA LYS A 128 -3.33 15.94 2.75
C LYS A 128 -2.01 15.60 3.41
N ALA A 129 -0.92 16.22 2.95
CA ALA A 129 0.39 16.05 3.54
C ALA A 129 0.40 16.61 4.96
N VAL A 130 0.93 15.82 5.90
CA VAL A 130 1.04 16.19 7.32
C VAL A 130 2.49 16.46 7.67
N THR A 131 3.39 15.55 7.30
CA THR A 131 4.82 15.69 7.54
C THR A 131 5.61 15.13 6.38
N THR A 132 6.83 15.65 6.19
CA THR A 132 7.78 15.16 5.22
C THR A 132 9.10 14.90 5.92
N ALA A 133 9.65 13.71 5.78
CA ALA A 133 10.94 13.33 6.37
C ALA A 133 11.56 12.19 5.57
N ASN A 134 12.88 12.26 5.33
CA ASN A 134 13.64 11.18 4.69
C ASN A 134 13.03 10.70 3.38
N ASP A 135 12.69 11.63 2.48
CA ASP A 135 12.12 11.35 1.17
C ASP A 135 10.72 10.70 1.21
N LYS A 136 10.05 10.74 2.35
CA LYS A 136 8.70 10.23 2.50
C LYS A 136 7.76 11.31 2.99
N VAL A 137 6.53 11.26 2.50
CA VAL A 137 5.45 12.14 2.94
C VAL A 137 4.42 11.30 3.66
N THR A 138 4.08 11.71 4.90
CA THR A 138 2.94 11.15 5.60
C THR A 138 1.72 11.95 5.21
N MET A 139 0.69 11.27 4.76
CA MET A 139 -0.56 11.88 4.32
C MET A 139 -1.71 11.37 5.18
N ARG A 140 -2.69 12.26 5.39
CA ARG A 140 -3.87 11.96 6.20
C ARG A 140 -5.14 12.29 5.44
N TYR A 141 -6.09 11.39 5.57
CA TYR A 141 -7.45 11.62 5.10
C TYR A 141 -8.34 11.99 6.26
#